data_b37252d47911c40975a725996272f558
#
_entry.id   b37252d47911c40975a725996272f558
#
_cell.length_a   1.000
_cell.length_b   1.000
_cell.length_c   1.000
_cell.angle_alpha   90.00
_cell.angle_beta   90.00
_cell.angle_gamma   90.00
#
_symmetry.space_group_name_H-M   'P 1'
#
loop_
_entity.id
_entity.type
_entity.pdbx_description
1 polymer ?
#
loop_
_entity_poly.entity_id
_entity_poly.type
_entity_poly.pdbx_seq_one_letter_code
_entity_poly.pdbx_strand_id
1 'polypeptide(L)'
;YQLGGSFVGLDRWVFQASLRRDVRDGTQVGASSFFSSAAQLAFPVDQTTDQFELSASYSTAQWQATLGYSLSQFRNGLESLTWDTPFTPIVAGADRGRLALAPDNRYQQFFGSAGWQITPMIRASADFAVGRMTQDEAFLPVTSNATLAPTVPAPGFVRLNRNVPSFTAQP
;
A
#
# COMPACT_ATOMS: atom_id res chain seq x y z
N TYR A 1 -8.72 14.81 2.63
CA TYR A 1 -8.26 16.01 3.31
C TYR A 1 -6.80 15.86 3.74
N GLN A 2 -6.12 16.99 3.88
CA GLN A 2 -4.73 17.04 4.33
C GLN A 2 -4.60 18.11 5.42
N LEU A 3 -3.88 17.79 6.48
CA LEU A 3 -3.47 18.69 7.54
C LEU A 3 -1.96 18.60 7.67
N GLY A 4 -1.27 19.72 7.72
CA GLY A 4 0.17 19.76 7.92
C GLY A 4 0.56 21.00 8.72
N GLY A 5 1.63 20.88 9.46
CA GLY A 5 2.21 21.98 10.23
C GLY A 5 3.72 21.89 10.23
N SER A 6 4.37 23.04 10.32
CA SER A 6 5.80 23.13 10.54
C SER A 6 6.06 24.01 11.77
N PHE A 7 6.99 23.58 12.58
CA PHE A 7 7.47 24.34 13.72
C PHE A 7 8.97 24.58 13.56
N VAL A 8 9.33 25.87 13.55
CA VAL A 8 10.73 26.29 13.55
C VAL A 8 11.15 26.41 15.02
N GLY A 9 11.94 25.43 15.47
CA GLY A 9 12.45 25.39 16.83
C GLY A 9 13.58 26.39 17.07
N LEU A 10 14.07 26.40 18.30
CA LEU A 10 15.22 27.21 18.69
C LEU A 10 16.42 26.83 17.84
N ASP A 11 17.01 27.80 17.21
CA ASP A 11 18.38 27.78 16.64
C ASP A 11 18.71 26.86 15.48
N ARG A 12 17.97 26.54 14.49
CA ARG A 12 18.38 25.76 13.32
C ARG A 12 17.66 24.43 13.16
N TRP A 13 16.71 24.14 14.03
CA TRP A 13 15.82 22.99 13.92
C TRP A 13 14.51 23.37 13.25
N VAL A 14 14.08 22.55 12.32
CA VAL A 14 12.76 22.62 11.71
C VAL A 14 12.08 21.26 11.88
N PHE A 15 10.93 21.28 12.52
CA PHE A 15 10.09 20.09 12.66
C PHE A 15 8.88 20.22 11.74
N GLN A 16 8.57 19.14 11.03
CA GLN A 16 7.42 19.09 10.13
C GLN A 16 6.59 17.86 10.47
N ALA A 17 5.28 18.03 10.51
CA ALA A 17 4.33 16.95 10.65
C ALA A 17 3.22 17.12 9.62
N SER A 18 2.84 16.07 8.95
CA SER A 18 1.72 16.06 8.03
C SER A 18 0.85 14.82 8.21
N LEU A 19 -0.45 15.03 8.04
CA LEU A 19 -1.49 14.00 8.03
C LEU A 19 -2.29 14.17 6.75
N ARG A 20 -2.46 13.09 6.01
CA ARG A 20 -3.28 13.06 4.82
C ARG A 20 -4.21 11.86 4.86
N ARG A 21 -5.49 12.09 4.60
CA ARG A 21 -6.47 11.03 4.38
C ARG A 21 -7.08 11.19 3.00
N ASP A 22 -7.00 10.13 2.22
CA ASP A 22 -7.65 9.98 0.92
C ASP A 22 -8.73 8.91 1.05
N VAL A 23 -9.97 9.28 0.77
CA VAL A 23 -11.13 8.39 0.78
C VAL A 23 -11.66 8.32 -0.64
N ARG A 24 -11.80 7.10 -1.13
CA ARG A 24 -12.36 6.81 -2.45
C ARG A 24 -13.53 5.88 -2.29
N ASP A 25 -14.68 6.37 -2.68
CA ASP A 25 -15.96 5.66 -2.67
C ASP A 25 -16.59 5.76 -4.05
N GLY A 26 -17.23 4.69 -4.51
CA GLY A 26 -17.94 4.71 -5.77
C GLY A 26 -17.83 3.41 -6.55
N THR A 27 -17.81 3.55 -7.87
CA THR A 27 -17.77 2.41 -8.79
C THR A 27 -16.76 2.68 -9.90
N GLN A 28 -15.92 1.71 -10.14
CA GLN A 28 -14.94 1.72 -11.22
C GLN A 28 -15.32 0.65 -12.26
N VAL A 29 -15.14 0.95 -13.54
CA VAL A 29 -15.29 -0.05 -14.60
C VAL A 29 -14.07 -0.96 -14.62
N GLY A 30 -14.32 -2.26 -14.56
CA GLY A 30 -13.30 -3.29 -14.71
C GLY A 30 -13.74 -4.37 -15.68
N ALA A 31 -12.87 -5.33 -15.94
CA ALA A 31 -13.17 -6.48 -16.79
C ALA A 31 -12.90 -7.77 -16.02
N SER A 32 -13.74 -8.76 -16.28
CA SER A 32 -13.57 -10.11 -15.76
C SER A 32 -13.75 -11.15 -16.85
N SER A 33 -13.16 -12.31 -16.65
CA SER A 33 -13.26 -13.44 -17.58
C SER A 33 -14.35 -14.42 -17.13
N PHE A 34 -15.15 -14.86 -18.09
CA PHE A 34 -16.15 -15.89 -17.93
C PHE A 34 -15.76 -17.08 -18.81
N PHE A 35 -14.68 -17.76 -18.43
CA PHE A 35 -14.09 -18.86 -19.16
C PHE A 35 -13.69 -18.48 -20.62
N SER A 36 -14.60 -18.57 -21.57
CA SER A 36 -14.36 -18.24 -22.99
C SER A 36 -14.80 -16.83 -23.38
N SER A 37 -15.42 -16.10 -22.47
CA SER A 37 -15.98 -14.76 -22.71
C SER A 37 -15.46 -13.78 -21.68
N ALA A 38 -15.30 -12.52 -22.06
CA ALA A 38 -15.01 -11.42 -21.15
C ALA A 38 -16.20 -10.47 -21.07
N ALA A 39 -16.44 -9.92 -19.90
CA ALA A 39 -17.45 -8.93 -19.67
C ALA A 39 -16.92 -7.76 -18.83
N GLN A 40 -17.52 -6.60 -19.04
CA GLN A 40 -17.28 -5.46 -18.16
C GLN A 40 -18.11 -5.61 -16.89
N LEU A 41 -17.48 -5.35 -15.76
CA LEU A 41 -18.11 -5.36 -14.46
C LEU A 41 -17.94 -4.02 -13.76
N ALA A 42 -18.93 -3.67 -12.97
CA ALA A 42 -18.86 -2.54 -12.06
C ALA A 42 -18.11 -2.98 -10.79
N PHE A 43 -16.89 -2.48 -10.61
CA PHE A 43 -16.07 -2.74 -9.43
C PHE A 43 -16.43 -1.72 -8.36
N PRO A 44 -16.98 -2.13 -7.23
CA PRO A 44 -17.19 -1.22 -6.11
C PRO A 44 -15.85 -0.79 -5.53
N VAL A 45 -15.75 0.47 -5.15
CA VAL A 45 -14.57 1.08 -4.54
C VAL A 45 -14.99 1.63 -3.18
N ASP A 46 -14.34 1.16 -2.13
CA ASP A 46 -14.47 1.66 -0.76
C ASP A 46 -13.07 1.60 -0.12
N GLN A 47 -12.27 2.62 -0.40
CA GLN A 47 -10.86 2.63 -0.05
C GLN A 47 -10.52 3.87 0.76
N THR A 48 -9.76 3.67 1.83
CA THR A 48 -9.20 4.75 2.64
C THR A 48 -7.70 4.59 2.75
N THR A 49 -6.97 5.66 2.46
CA THR A 49 -5.53 5.73 2.66
C THR A 49 -5.21 6.81 3.67
N ASP A 50 -4.64 6.43 4.80
CA ASP A 50 -4.12 7.33 5.82
C ASP A 50 -2.61 7.41 5.70
N GLN A 51 -2.08 8.63 5.58
CA GLN A 51 -0.64 8.90 5.52
C GLN A 51 -0.26 9.85 6.65
N PHE A 52 0.80 9.49 7.35
CA PHE A 52 1.43 10.31 8.38
C PHE A 52 2.91 10.46 8.06
N GLU A 53 3.42 11.67 8.16
CA GLU A 53 4.84 11.95 8.01
C GLU A 53 5.30 12.91 9.11
N LEU A 54 6.43 12.57 9.70
CA LEU A 54 7.11 13.39 10.70
C LEU A 54 8.56 13.51 10.29
N SER A 55 9.09 14.72 10.28
CA SER A 55 10.52 14.95 10.03
C SER A 55 11.10 16.04 10.90
N ALA A 56 12.39 15.93 11.15
CA ALA A 56 13.21 16.91 11.84
C ALA A 56 14.43 17.22 10.99
N SER A 57 14.63 18.48 10.70
CA SER A 57 15.77 18.96 9.93
C SER A 57 16.62 19.92 10.77
N TYR A 58 17.91 19.74 10.67
CA TYR A 58 18.93 20.60 11.29
C TYR A 58 19.80 21.19 10.20
N SER A 59 20.01 22.49 10.21
CA SER A 59 20.78 23.18 9.19
C SER A 59 21.71 24.23 9.76
N THR A 60 22.97 24.19 9.32
CA THR A 60 24.01 25.18 9.60
C THR A 60 24.67 25.60 8.28
N ALA A 61 25.62 26.52 8.34
CA ALA A 61 26.40 26.91 7.16
C ALA A 61 27.20 25.74 6.56
N GLN A 62 27.59 24.73 7.36
CA GLN A 62 28.41 23.59 6.94
C GLN A 62 27.70 22.25 6.98
N TRP A 63 26.63 22.11 7.78
CA TRP A 63 25.92 20.87 7.99
C TRP A 63 24.45 21.02 7.71
N GLN A 64 23.92 20.03 7.04
CA GLN A 64 22.48 19.83 6.88
C GLN A 64 22.15 18.37 7.15
N ALA A 65 21.19 18.11 8.00
CA ALA A 65 20.73 16.77 8.26
C ALA A 65 19.21 16.76 8.41
N THR A 66 18.57 15.74 7.87
CA THR A 66 17.12 15.49 8.00
C THR A 66 16.93 14.04 8.41
N LEU A 67 16.05 13.83 9.39
CA LEU A 67 15.56 12.53 9.77
C LEU A 67 14.05 12.55 9.73
N GLY A 68 13.45 11.49 9.21
CA GLY A 68 12.01 11.41 9.12
C GLY A 68 11.47 10.00 9.25
N TYR A 69 10.19 9.95 9.55
CA TYR A 69 9.39 8.75 9.61
C TYR A 69 8.12 8.95 8.81
N SER A 70 7.78 8.00 7.96
CA SER A 70 6.52 7.97 7.22
C SER A 70 5.76 6.69 7.50
N LEU A 71 4.44 6.82 7.60
CA LEU A 71 3.49 5.74 7.75
C LEU A 71 2.39 5.91 6.71
N SER A 72 2.12 4.87 5.94
CA SER A 72 0.97 4.80 5.04
C SER A 72 0.16 3.56 5.38
N GLN A 73 -1.12 3.74 5.64
CA GLN A 73 -2.07 2.66 5.90
C GLN A 73 -3.18 2.71 4.87
N PHE A 74 -3.27 1.68 4.07
CA PHE A 74 -4.34 1.45 3.11
C PHE A 74 -5.35 0.47 3.71
N ARG A 75 -6.64 0.80 3.61
CA ARG A 75 -7.76 -0.04 4.01
C ARG A 75 -8.76 -0.12 2.87
N ASN A 76 -9.26 -1.30 2.64
CA ASN A 76 -10.33 -1.56 1.68
C ASN A 76 -11.53 -2.18 2.41
N GLY A 77 -12.67 -1.50 2.39
CA GLY A 77 -13.91 -2.00 3.01
C GLY A 77 -14.49 -3.24 2.33
N LEU A 78 -13.93 -3.64 1.18
CA LEU A 78 -14.42 -4.72 0.35
C LEU A 78 -13.32 -5.75 0.07
N GLU A 79 -13.51 -6.98 0.53
CA GLU A 79 -12.54 -8.07 0.33
C GLU A 79 -12.60 -8.64 -1.10
N SER A 80 -13.79 -8.68 -1.70
CA SER A 80 -13.99 -9.31 -3.01
C SER A 80 -15.19 -8.74 -3.76
N LEU A 81 -15.12 -8.88 -5.08
CA LEU A 81 -16.26 -8.72 -5.97
C LEU A 81 -16.77 -10.09 -6.39
N THR A 82 -18.05 -10.35 -6.19
CA THR A 82 -18.73 -11.56 -6.64
C THR A 82 -19.80 -11.20 -7.65
N TRP A 83 -19.96 -11.99 -8.70
CA TRP A 83 -20.96 -11.82 -9.74
C TRP A 83 -21.56 -13.15 -10.15
N ASP A 84 -22.80 -13.13 -10.61
CA ASP A 84 -23.44 -14.30 -11.22
C ASP A 84 -23.03 -14.39 -12.69
N THR A 85 -22.84 -15.62 -13.18
CA THR A 85 -22.47 -15.87 -14.57
C THR A 85 -23.72 -15.72 -15.46
N PRO A 86 -23.74 -14.78 -16.41
CA PRO A 86 -24.88 -14.60 -17.31
C PRO A 86 -24.98 -15.66 -18.40
N PHE A 87 -23.99 -16.53 -18.52
CA PHE A 87 -23.89 -17.57 -19.53
C PHE A 87 -24.19 -18.93 -18.93
N THR A 88 -24.66 -19.86 -19.74
CA THR A 88 -24.80 -21.26 -19.31
C THR A 88 -23.44 -21.82 -18.92
N PRO A 89 -23.24 -22.23 -17.67
CA PRO A 89 -21.93 -22.70 -17.24
C PRO A 89 -21.57 -24.03 -17.93
N ILE A 90 -20.34 -24.13 -18.43
CA ILE A 90 -19.79 -25.35 -19.02
C ILE A 90 -19.65 -26.46 -17.97
N VAL A 91 -19.34 -26.07 -16.73
CA VAL A 91 -19.27 -26.97 -15.58
C VAL A 91 -20.51 -26.74 -14.73
N ALA A 92 -21.28 -27.80 -14.47
CA ALA A 92 -22.48 -27.71 -13.65
C ALA A 92 -22.15 -27.17 -12.24
N GLY A 93 -22.89 -26.14 -11.80
CA GLY A 93 -22.66 -25.46 -10.54
C GLY A 93 -21.61 -24.37 -10.54
N ALA A 94 -21.00 -24.06 -11.69
CA ALA A 94 -20.10 -22.93 -11.85
C ALA A 94 -20.86 -21.66 -12.26
N ASP A 95 -21.78 -21.23 -11.42
CA ASP A 95 -22.73 -20.15 -11.66
C ASP A 95 -22.26 -18.78 -11.16
N ARG A 96 -21.16 -18.75 -10.40
CA ARG A 96 -20.61 -17.53 -9.80
C ARG A 96 -19.13 -17.37 -10.05
N GLY A 97 -18.72 -16.14 -10.34
CA GLY A 97 -17.34 -15.73 -10.33
C GLY A 97 -17.01 -14.85 -9.12
N ARG A 98 -15.76 -14.87 -8.69
CA ARG A 98 -15.26 -14.01 -7.63
C ARG A 98 -13.84 -13.54 -7.92
N LEU A 99 -13.59 -12.27 -7.64
CA LEU A 99 -12.27 -11.65 -7.73
C LEU A 99 -11.92 -11.04 -6.38
N ALA A 100 -10.73 -11.32 -5.88
CA ALA A 100 -10.19 -10.65 -4.71
C ALA A 100 -9.89 -9.19 -5.05
N LEU A 101 -10.29 -8.28 -4.17
CA LEU A 101 -9.94 -6.87 -4.25
C LEU A 101 -8.62 -6.60 -3.51
N ALA A 102 -8.12 -5.37 -3.62
CA ALA A 102 -6.85 -5.01 -3.00
C ALA A 102 -6.91 -5.18 -1.48
N PRO A 103 -6.00 -5.94 -0.88
CA PRO A 103 -5.99 -6.19 0.56
C PRO A 103 -5.49 -4.99 1.34
N ASP A 104 -5.85 -4.94 2.61
CA ASP A 104 -5.30 -3.99 3.57
C ASP A 104 -3.79 -4.13 3.68
N ASN A 105 -3.12 -3.00 3.73
CA ASN A 105 -1.68 -2.99 3.88
C ASN A 105 -1.20 -1.77 4.67
N ARG A 106 0.01 -1.91 5.24
CA ARG A 106 0.66 -0.87 6.00
C ARG A 106 2.13 -0.78 5.58
N TYR A 107 2.54 0.42 5.22
CA TYR A 107 3.93 0.74 4.92
C TYR A 107 4.49 1.70 5.95
N GLN A 108 5.69 1.41 6.45
CA GLN A 108 6.43 2.24 7.39
C GLN A 108 7.83 2.43 6.87
N GLN A 109 8.36 3.64 6.98
CA GLN A 109 9.70 3.96 6.51
C GLN A 109 10.36 4.96 7.45
N PHE A 110 11.60 4.68 7.79
CA PHE A 110 12.53 5.66 8.31
C PHE A 110 13.45 6.11 7.19
N PHE A 111 13.65 7.41 7.09
CA PHE A 111 14.52 7.98 6.08
C PHE A 111 15.38 9.08 6.70
N GLY A 112 16.52 9.33 6.09
CA GLY A 112 17.37 10.40 6.50
C GLY A 112 18.33 10.82 5.41
N SER A 113 18.74 12.07 5.48
CA SER A 113 19.73 12.65 4.61
C SER A 113 20.70 13.50 5.42
N ALA A 114 21.95 13.52 5.01
CA ALA A 114 22.97 14.37 5.60
C ALA A 114 23.84 15.00 4.50
N GLY A 115 24.15 16.25 4.65
CA GLY A 115 25.07 16.97 3.77
C GLY A 115 26.12 17.72 4.59
N TRP A 116 27.35 17.67 4.14
CA TRP A 116 28.47 18.34 4.77
C TRP A 116 29.34 19.09 3.75
N GLN A 117 29.50 20.37 3.97
CA GLN A 117 30.42 21.20 3.22
C GLN A 117 31.80 21.12 3.88
N ILE A 118 32.67 20.26 3.37
CA ILE A 118 33.99 19.99 3.92
C ILE A 118 34.91 21.20 3.65
N THR A 119 34.87 21.68 2.42
CA THR A 119 35.57 22.90 2.00
C THR A 119 34.68 23.69 1.03
N PRO A 120 35.02 24.92 0.66
CA PRO A 120 34.25 25.65 -0.36
C PRO A 120 34.08 24.93 -1.70
N MET A 121 34.98 23.99 -2.00
CA MET A 121 35.02 23.23 -3.25
C MET A 121 34.55 21.77 -3.09
N ILE A 122 34.43 21.26 -1.85
CA ILE A 122 34.13 19.85 -1.59
C ILE A 122 32.88 19.76 -0.71
N ARG A 123 31.87 19.05 -1.22
CA ARG A 123 30.65 18.71 -0.49
C ARG A 123 30.48 17.17 -0.50
N ALA A 124 30.12 16.62 0.65
CA ALA A 124 29.69 15.23 0.79
C ALA A 124 28.22 15.18 1.15
N SER A 125 27.49 14.19 0.64
CA SER A 125 26.11 13.92 1.03
C SER A 125 25.87 12.41 1.11
N ALA A 126 24.97 12.03 1.99
CA ALA A 126 24.52 10.65 2.13
C ALA A 126 23.02 10.65 2.42
N ASP A 127 22.31 9.72 1.80
CA ASP A 127 20.87 9.49 2.00
C ASP A 127 20.65 8.02 2.34
N PHE A 128 19.69 7.76 3.22
CA PHE A 128 19.26 6.41 3.53
C PHE A 128 17.75 6.32 3.72
N ALA A 129 17.19 5.16 3.40
CA ALA A 129 15.81 4.83 3.70
C ALA A 129 15.69 3.34 4.04
N VAL A 130 14.95 3.04 5.10
CA VAL A 130 14.65 1.67 5.52
C VAL A 130 13.15 1.58 5.73
N GLY A 131 12.48 0.73 4.95
CA GLY A 131 11.04 0.57 5.00
C GLY A 131 10.61 -0.88 5.21
N ARG A 132 9.40 -1.02 5.72
CA ARG A 132 8.72 -2.31 5.87
C ARG A 132 7.27 -2.19 5.44
N MET A 133 6.87 -3.08 4.54
CA MET A 133 5.48 -3.26 4.15
C MET A 133 4.93 -4.51 4.80
N THR A 134 3.73 -4.43 5.37
CA THR A 134 3.02 -5.54 5.98
C THR A 134 1.62 -5.67 5.41
N GLN A 135 1.22 -6.91 5.13
CA GLN A 135 -0.10 -7.31 4.69
C GLN A 135 -0.40 -8.64 5.37
N ASP A 136 -1.57 -8.79 5.97
CA ASP A 136 -1.97 -10.01 6.69
C ASP A 136 -3.42 -10.40 6.36
N GLU A 137 -3.77 -10.33 5.08
CA GLU A 137 -5.05 -10.80 4.59
C GLU A 137 -4.96 -12.27 4.19
N ALA A 138 -5.98 -13.05 4.58
CA ALA A 138 -6.11 -14.44 4.17
C ALA A 138 -6.56 -14.51 2.71
N PHE A 139 -6.12 -15.56 1.99
CA PHE A 139 -6.68 -15.86 0.69
C PHE A 139 -8.17 -16.19 0.80
N LEU A 140 -8.92 -15.69 -0.16
CA LEU A 140 -10.30 -16.11 -0.32
C LEU A 140 -10.38 -17.61 -0.63
N PRO A 141 -11.48 -18.28 -0.25
CA PRO A 141 -11.73 -19.67 -0.65
C PRO A 141 -11.60 -19.82 -2.17
N VAL A 142 -11.07 -20.96 -2.63
CA VAL A 142 -10.76 -21.26 -4.04
C VAL A 142 -11.96 -21.04 -4.97
N THR A 143 -13.16 -21.31 -4.46
CA THR A 143 -14.40 -21.11 -5.22
C THR A 143 -15.50 -20.51 -4.33
N SER A 144 -16.39 -19.75 -4.94
CA SER A 144 -17.64 -19.29 -4.34
C SER A 144 -18.81 -20.24 -4.60
N ASN A 145 -18.61 -21.26 -5.47
CA ASN A 145 -19.64 -22.21 -5.86
C ASN A 145 -19.63 -23.40 -4.91
N ALA A 146 -20.67 -23.53 -4.08
CA ALA A 146 -20.71 -24.54 -3.01
C ALA A 146 -20.59 -25.99 -3.52
N THR A 147 -21.15 -26.25 -4.72
CA THR A 147 -21.10 -27.57 -5.36
C THR A 147 -19.73 -27.94 -5.91
N LEU A 148 -18.85 -26.95 -6.10
CA LEU A 148 -17.49 -27.13 -6.63
C LEU A 148 -16.43 -26.90 -5.56
N ALA A 149 -16.84 -26.67 -4.30
CA ALA A 149 -15.90 -26.49 -3.21
C ALA A 149 -15.05 -27.75 -3.04
N PRO A 150 -13.71 -27.66 -3.11
CA PRO A 150 -12.86 -28.80 -2.92
C PRO A 150 -13.02 -29.33 -1.49
N THR A 151 -13.16 -30.64 -1.37
CA THR A 151 -13.23 -31.33 -0.07
C THR A 151 -11.90 -31.32 0.70
N VAL A 152 -10.81 -30.99 -0.01
CA VAL A 152 -9.47 -30.87 0.55
C VAL A 152 -8.91 -29.51 0.13
N PRO A 153 -8.32 -28.73 1.05
CA PRO A 153 -7.61 -27.50 0.68
C PRO A 153 -6.55 -27.84 -0.37
N ALA A 154 -6.51 -27.05 -1.46
CA ALA A 154 -5.48 -27.25 -2.48
C ALA A 154 -4.09 -27.13 -1.84
N PRO A 155 -3.22 -28.15 -1.97
CA PRO A 155 -1.88 -28.08 -1.42
C PRO A 155 -1.11 -26.94 -2.08
N GLY A 156 -0.52 -26.06 -1.29
CA GLY A 156 0.35 -24.99 -1.77
C GLY A 156 -0.21 -23.56 -1.68
N PHE A 157 -1.44 -23.34 -1.25
CA PHE A 157 -1.91 -22.00 -0.91
C PHE A 157 -1.41 -21.61 0.48
N VAL A 158 -0.30 -20.89 0.51
CA VAL A 158 0.26 -20.30 1.73
C VAL A 158 -0.28 -18.89 1.86
N ARG A 159 -0.68 -18.50 3.07
CA ARG A 159 -0.91 -17.10 3.42
C ARG A 159 0.27 -16.26 2.91
N LEU A 160 0.01 -15.31 2.05
CA LEU A 160 1.02 -14.31 1.71
C LEU A 160 1.09 -13.25 2.81
N ASN A 161 1.55 -13.66 3.98
CA ASN A 161 2.03 -12.70 4.96
C ASN A 161 3.40 -12.22 4.48
N ARG A 162 3.40 -11.19 3.64
CA ARG A 162 4.61 -10.72 3.02
C ARG A 162 5.10 -9.45 3.70
N ASN A 163 5.96 -9.63 4.67
CA ASN A 163 6.85 -8.57 5.13
C ASN A 163 7.94 -8.39 4.08
N VAL A 164 7.88 -7.33 3.30
CA VAL A 164 8.95 -7.00 2.35
C VAL A 164 9.78 -5.87 2.96
N PRO A 165 10.97 -6.16 3.49
CA PRO A 165 11.89 -5.10 3.83
C PRO A 165 12.41 -4.45 2.54
N SER A 166 12.39 -3.13 2.47
CA SER A 166 13.08 -2.38 1.43
C SER A 166 14.22 -1.60 2.05
N PHE A 167 15.38 -1.69 1.45
CA PHE A 167 16.55 -0.90 1.81
C PHE A 167 17.04 -0.18 0.56
N THR A 168 17.20 1.13 0.64
CA THR A 168 17.78 1.93 -0.43
C THR A 168 18.84 2.84 0.19
N ALA A 169 20.09 2.67 -0.23
CA ALA A 169 21.17 3.60 0.04
C ALA A 169 21.67 4.14 -1.30
N GLN A 170 21.75 5.45 -1.42
CA GLN A 170 22.37 6.10 -2.57
C GLN A 170 23.65 6.81 -2.10
N PRO A 171 24.78 6.60 -2.77
CA PRO A 171 26.04 7.28 -2.46
C PRO A 171 26.02 8.76 -2.81
#